data_3ec82d1ea9e9b8c0b62784366d2fbc9c
#
_entry.id   3ec82d1ea9e9b8c0b62784366d2fbc9c
#
_cell.length_a   1.000
_cell.length_b   1.000
_cell.length_c   1.000
_cell.angle_alpha   90.00
_cell.angle_beta   90.00
_cell.angle_gamma   90.00
#
_symmetry.space_group_name_H-M   'P 1'
#
loop_
_entity.id
_entity.type
_entity.pdbx_description
1 polymer ?
#
loop_
_entity_poly.entity_id
_entity_poly.type
_entity_poly.pdbx_seq_one_letter_code
_entity_poly.pdbx_strand_id
1 'polypeptide(L)'
;MAKHIGVKLPDDLIELLKKEKSVALLATFSEKGIPNTTPVTCIYPKGLESLLLSIHKEHTGYLNMVWQKKVMICFLGEGNVAYSILGRAGVVRAPSSVHPLMNIVRIDIIDIKCDRSILSKVE
;
A
#
# COMPACT_ATOMS: atom_id res chain seq x y z
N MET A 1 6.19 -13.61 -13.59
CA MET A 1 4.88 -13.34 -14.20
C MET A 1 3.88 -12.95 -13.12
N ALA A 2 3.11 -11.92 -13.37
CA ALA A 2 2.11 -11.46 -12.42
C ALA A 2 0.86 -12.33 -12.44
N LYS A 3 0.32 -12.64 -11.27
CA LYS A 3 -0.87 -13.46 -11.13
C LYS A 3 -1.86 -12.75 -10.21
N HIS A 4 -3.08 -12.54 -10.70
CA HIS A 4 -4.15 -11.94 -9.89
C HIS A 4 -4.74 -13.00 -8.96
N ILE A 5 -4.87 -12.66 -7.67
CA ILE A 5 -5.31 -13.59 -6.64
C ILE A 5 -6.58 -13.14 -5.90
N GLY A 6 -7.22 -12.06 -6.35
CA GLY A 6 -8.46 -11.58 -5.77
C GLY A 6 -8.27 -10.43 -4.81
N VAL A 7 -9.12 -10.36 -3.78
CA VAL A 7 -9.18 -9.22 -2.86
C VAL A 7 -8.80 -9.54 -1.42
N LYS A 8 -8.58 -10.81 -1.10
CA LYS A 8 -8.21 -11.22 0.27
C LYS A 8 -6.70 -11.26 0.44
N LEU A 9 -6.22 -10.65 1.50
CA LEU A 9 -4.80 -10.63 1.82
C LEU A 9 -4.27 -12.05 2.05
N PRO A 10 -3.22 -12.48 1.33
CA PRO A 10 -2.63 -13.80 1.55
C PRO A 10 -1.85 -13.85 2.86
N ASP A 11 -1.71 -15.05 3.42
CA ASP A 11 -1.12 -15.24 4.75
C ASP A 11 0.31 -14.72 4.85
N ASP A 12 1.13 -14.93 3.84
CA ASP A 12 2.53 -14.47 3.86
C ASP A 12 2.63 -12.94 3.83
N LEU A 13 1.69 -12.27 3.16
CA LEU A 13 1.63 -10.81 3.18
C LEU A 13 1.17 -10.30 4.55
N ILE A 14 0.19 -10.95 5.16
CA ILE A 14 -0.24 -10.60 6.53
C ILE A 14 0.93 -10.73 7.50
N GLU A 15 1.71 -11.81 7.40
CA GLU A 15 2.90 -12.00 8.23
C GLU A 15 3.94 -10.90 8.00
N LEU A 16 4.14 -10.50 6.74
CA LEU A 16 5.03 -9.40 6.42
C LEU A 16 4.58 -8.09 7.08
N LEU A 17 3.28 -7.80 7.03
CA LEU A 17 2.72 -6.56 7.59
C LEU A 17 2.77 -6.51 9.12
N LYS A 18 2.90 -7.64 9.79
CA LYS A 18 3.06 -7.68 11.24
C LYS A 18 4.46 -7.32 11.71
N LYS A 19 5.43 -7.28 10.82
CA LYS A 19 6.82 -6.93 11.16
C LYS A 19 6.94 -5.42 11.33
N GLU A 20 7.56 -4.98 12.41
CA GLU A 20 7.68 -3.55 12.74
C GLU A 20 8.41 -2.72 11.70
N LYS A 21 9.29 -3.33 10.93
CA LYS A 21 10.14 -2.62 9.98
C LYS A 21 9.80 -2.92 8.52
N SER A 22 8.58 -3.40 8.26
CA SER A 22 8.17 -3.60 6.88
C SER A 22 7.99 -2.26 6.19
N VAL A 23 8.39 -2.19 4.92
CA VAL A 23 8.28 -0.99 4.10
C VAL A 23 7.51 -1.35 2.85
N ALA A 24 6.53 -0.54 2.51
CA ALA A 24 5.79 -0.66 1.27
C ALA A 24 6.01 0.59 0.41
N LEU A 25 5.78 0.46 -0.87
CA LEU A 25 5.82 1.60 -1.80
C LEU A 25 4.41 1.95 -2.21
N LEU A 26 4.00 3.16 -1.88
CA LEU A 26 2.70 3.70 -2.28
C LEU A 26 2.88 4.46 -3.59
N ALA A 27 2.14 4.08 -4.61
CA ALA A 27 2.13 4.74 -5.91
C ALA A 27 0.82 5.50 -6.10
N THR A 28 0.95 6.77 -6.43
CA THR A 28 -0.17 7.68 -6.65
C THR A 28 0.08 8.54 -7.87
N PHE A 29 -0.95 9.25 -8.35
CA PHE A 29 -0.83 10.18 -9.48
C PHE A 29 -1.32 11.57 -9.09
N SER A 30 -0.62 12.60 -9.55
CA SER A 30 -1.07 13.98 -9.42
C SER A 30 -2.20 14.29 -10.41
N GLU A 31 -2.83 15.45 -10.27
CA GLU A 31 -3.83 15.94 -11.22
C GLU A 31 -3.31 16.00 -12.66
N LYS A 32 -2.02 16.21 -12.81
CA LYS A 32 -1.37 16.28 -14.12
C LYS A 32 -0.95 14.90 -14.65
N GLY A 33 -1.31 13.82 -13.94
CA GLY A 33 -0.95 12.47 -14.34
C GLY A 33 0.50 12.10 -14.07
N ILE A 34 1.20 12.86 -13.23
CA ILE A 34 2.59 12.57 -12.87
C ILE A 34 2.60 11.50 -11.77
N PRO A 35 3.26 10.35 -11.99
CA PRO A 35 3.33 9.32 -10.96
C PRO A 35 4.24 9.74 -9.81
N ASN A 36 3.88 9.32 -8.61
CA ASN A 36 4.66 9.55 -7.40
C ASN A 36 4.74 8.24 -6.62
N THR A 37 5.92 7.87 -6.17
CA THR A 37 6.11 6.72 -5.30
C THR A 37 6.66 7.18 -3.96
N THR A 38 6.15 6.57 -2.89
CA THR A 38 6.48 6.96 -1.54
C THR A 38 6.68 5.72 -0.70
N PRO A 39 7.83 5.57 0.00
CA PRO A 39 7.95 4.55 1.02
C PRO A 39 7.01 4.85 2.18
N VAL A 40 6.27 3.86 2.62
CA VAL A 40 5.39 3.97 3.80
C VAL A 40 5.68 2.82 4.74
N THR A 41 5.67 3.10 6.04
CA THR A 41 6.03 2.12 7.07
C THR A 41 4.88 1.83 8.04
N CYS A 42 3.91 2.73 8.14
CA CYS A 42 2.77 2.60 9.05
C CYS A 42 1.56 2.10 8.25
N ILE A 43 1.57 0.83 7.89
CA ILE A 43 0.50 0.20 7.14
C ILE A 43 0.14 -1.14 7.79
N TYR A 44 -1.15 -1.37 8.01
CA TYR A 44 -1.65 -2.53 8.75
C TYR A 44 -2.86 -3.14 8.07
N PRO A 45 -3.06 -4.45 8.17
CA PRO A 45 -4.28 -5.07 7.67
C PRO A 45 -5.49 -4.67 8.52
N LYS A 46 -6.59 -4.38 7.88
CA LYS A 46 -7.89 -4.14 8.52
C LYS A 46 -8.84 -5.21 8.00
N GLY A 47 -8.97 -6.32 8.74
CA GLY A 47 -9.62 -7.52 8.22
C GLY A 47 -8.80 -8.11 7.08
N LEU A 48 -9.44 -8.82 6.17
CA LEU A 48 -8.77 -9.49 5.05
C LEU A 48 -8.84 -8.75 3.73
N GLU A 49 -9.68 -7.70 3.64
CA GLU A 49 -9.94 -7.03 2.37
C GLU A 49 -9.65 -5.53 2.39
N SER A 50 -9.02 -5.05 3.46
CA SER A 50 -8.69 -3.62 3.60
C SER A 50 -7.37 -3.44 4.34
N LEU A 51 -6.77 -2.27 4.13
CA LEU A 51 -5.56 -1.84 4.82
C LEU A 51 -5.81 -0.48 5.47
N LEU A 52 -5.13 -0.22 6.59
CA LEU A 52 -5.07 1.11 7.18
C LEU A 52 -3.67 1.66 7.02
N LEU A 53 -3.58 2.89 6.59
CA LEU A 53 -2.32 3.59 6.36
C LEU A 53 -2.30 4.87 7.18
N SER A 54 -1.23 5.07 7.97
CA SER A 54 -0.98 6.35 8.63
C SER A 54 0.04 7.11 7.78
N ILE A 55 -0.33 8.30 7.32
CA ILE A 55 0.51 9.09 6.42
C ILE A 55 0.47 10.56 6.82
N HIS A 56 1.59 11.27 6.65
CA HIS A 56 1.67 12.69 6.95
C HIS A 56 0.71 13.48 6.06
N LYS A 57 -0.06 14.38 6.68
CA LYS A 57 -1.11 15.14 5.99
C LYS A 57 -0.63 16.03 4.85
N GLU A 58 0.66 16.39 4.84
CA GLU A 58 1.26 17.23 3.79
C GLU A 58 2.04 16.42 2.76
N HIS A 59 2.07 15.10 2.92
CA HIS A 59 2.81 14.25 2.00
C HIS A 59 2.18 14.24 0.62
N THR A 60 3.01 14.29 -0.43
CA THR A 60 2.52 14.28 -1.82
C THR A 60 1.61 13.09 -2.09
N GLY A 61 1.96 11.91 -1.59
CA GLY A 61 1.12 10.72 -1.74
C GLY A 61 -0.26 10.90 -1.14
N TYR A 62 -0.35 11.51 0.05
CA TYR A 62 -1.64 11.79 0.68
C TYR A 62 -2.47 12.78 -0.15
N LEU A 63 -1.86 13.88 -0.57
CA LEU A 63 -2.55 14.89 -1.37
C LEU A 63 -3.08 14.30 -2.69
N ASN A 64 -2.30 13.44 -3.31
CA ASN A 64 -2.72 12.73 -4.52
C ASN A 64 -3.89 11.78 -4.25
N MET A 65 -3.92 11.09 -3.09
CA MET A 65 -5.03 10.19 -2.74
C MET A 65 -6.35 10.91 -2.52
N VAL A 66 -6.31 12.13 -2.02
CA VAL A 66 -7.53 12.94 -1.85
C VAL A 66 -8.14 13.28 -3.21
N TRP A 67 -7.30 13.51 -4.19
CA TRP A 67 -7.68 13.84 -5.55
C TRP A 67 -8.07 12.60 -6.36
N GLN A 68 -7.15 11.65 -6.47
CA GLN A 68 -7.35 10.39 -7.21
C GLN A 68 -7.34 9.24 -6.21
N LYS A 69 -8.52 8.68 -5.97
CA LYS A 69 -8.71 7.70 -4.90
C LYS A 69 -8.13 6.31 -5.19
N LYS A 70 -7.87 6.00 -6.47
CA LYS A 70 -7.21 4.73 -6.81
C LYS A 70 -5.72 4.85 -6.56
N VAL A 71 -5.18 3.87 -5.85
CA VAL A 71 -3.78 3.81 -5.49
C VAL A 71 -3.25 2.41 -5.71
N MET A 72 -1.93 2.30 -5.80
CA MET A 72 -1.27 1.00 -5.83
C MET A 72 -0.23 0.95 -4.73
N ILE A 73 -0.15 -0.18 -4.04
CA ILE A 73 0.84 -0.40 -3.00
C ILE A 73 1.61 -1.66 -3.32
N CYS A 74 2.94 -1.54 -3.36
CA CYS A 74 3.84 -2.65 -3.63
C CYS A 74 4.49 -3.11 -2.34
N PHE A 75 4.44 -4.41 -2.09
CA PHE A 75 5.04 -5.04 -0.92
C PHE A 75 6.12 -6.01 -1.36
N LEU A 76 7.30 -5.89 -0.73
CA LEU A 76 8.43 -6.77 -0.96
C LEU A 76 8.91 -7.33 0.36
N GLY A 77 9.22 -8.62 0.40
CA GLY A 77 9.70 -9.28 1.60
C GLY A 77 10.67 -10.39 1.27
N GLU A 78 11.30 -10.92 2.32
CA GLU A 78 12.20 -12.05 2.20
C GLU A 78 11.45 -13.29 1.72
N GLY A 79 12.16 -14.22 1.08
CA GLY A 79 11.55 -15.44 0.56
C GLY A 79 10.73 -15.23 -0.69
N ASN A 80 11.09 -14.22 -1.49
CA ASN A 80 10.42 -13.90 -2.75
C ASN A 80 8.94 -13.52 -2.55
N VAL A 81 8.65 -12.82 -1.44
CA VAL A 81 7.32 -12.24 -1.22
C VAL A 81 7.24 -10.96 -2.02
N ALA A 82 6.33 -10.88 -2.98
CA ALA A 82 6.15 -9.71 -3.83
C ALA A 82 4.68 -9.60 -4.25
N TYR A 83 4.03 -8.52 -3.81
CA TYR A 83 2.61 -8.27 -4.13
C TYR A 83 2.40 -6.81 -4.49
N SER A 84 1.49 -6.57 -5.42
CA SER A 84 0.98 -5.23 -5.70
C SER A 84 -0.52 -5.21 -5.42
N ILE A 85 -0.96 -4.26 -4.62
CA ILE A 85 -2.37 -4.11 -4.28
C ILE A 85 -2.91 -2.86 -4.95
N LEU A 86 -3.89 -3.05 -5.83
CA LEU A 86 -4.71 -1.95 -6.34
C LEU A 86 -5.84 -1.72 -5.34
N GLY A 87 -6.00 -0.50 -4.88
CA GLY A 87 -7.01 -0.19 -3.89
C GLY A 87 -7.66 1.17 -4.09
N ARG A 88 -8.71 1.39 -3.33
CA ARG A 88 -9.41 2.66 -3.27
C ARG A 88 -9.21 3.29 -1.90
N ALA A 89 -8.65 4.48 -1.88
CA ALA A 89 -8.35 5.21 -0.64
C ALA A 89 -9.53 6.04 -0.18
N GLY A 90 -9.74 6.07 1.14
CA GLY A 90 -10.70 6.96 1.79
C GLY A 90 -10.15 7.41 3.13
N VAL A 91 -10.25 8.70 3.43
CA VAL A 91 -9.79 9.24 4.71
C VAL A 91 -10.79 8.85 5.79
N VAL A 92 -10.32 8.15 6.83
CA VAL A 92 -11.18 7.72 7.95
C VAL A 92 -10.97 8.55 9.20
N ARG A 93 -9.82 9.20 9.35
CA ARG A 93 -9.54 10.10 10.47
C ARG A 93 -8.52 11.15 10.07
N ALA A 94 -8.87 12.41 10.25
CA ALA A 94 -8.00 13.55 9.94
C ALA A 94 -8.17 14.63 11.03
N PRO A 95 -7.22 14.81 11.96
CA PRO A 95 -5.98 14.04 12.12
C PRO A 95 -6.16 12.75 12.90
N SER A 96 -5.08 11.94 12.94
CA SER A 96 -5.01 10.74 13.77
C SER A 96 -5.13 11.10 15.25
N SER A 97 -5.75 10.23 16.05
CA SER A 97 -5.82 10.42 17.51
C SER A 97 -4.45 10.26 18.17
N VAL A 98 -3.49 9.66 17.50
CA VAL A 98 -2.14 9.39 18.03
C VAL A 98 -1.16 10.51 17.68
N HIS A 99 -1.28 11.09 16.49
CA HIS A 99 -0.34 12.11 16.04
C HIS A 99 -1.05 13.18 15.20
N PRO A 100 -0.94 14.48 15.59
CA PRO A 100 -1.71 15.56 14.95
C PRO A 100 -1.31 15.87 13.50
N LEU A 101 -0.12 15.43 13.06
CA LEU A 101 0.35 15.64 11.70
C LEU A 101 0.03 14.47 10.76
N MET A 102 -0.49 13.39 11.31
CA MET A 102 -0.79 12.19 10.53
C MET A 102 -2.30 12.03 10.31
N ASN A 103 -2.66 11.58 9.15
CA ASN A 103 -4.03 11.20 8.83
C ASN A 103 -4.11 9.70 8.61
N ILE A 104 -5.27 9.12 8.91
CA ILE A 104 -5.50 7.69 8.71
C ILE A 104 -6.33 7.52 7.45
N VAL A 105 -5.83 6.69 6.54
CA VAL A 105 -6.48 6.36 5.28
C VAL A 105 -6.80 4.87 5.27
N ARG A 106 -8.02 4.54 4.90
CA ARG A 106 -8.42 3.17 4.66
C ARG A 106 -8.28 2.88 3.18
N ILE A 107 -7.70 1.75 2.84
CA ILE A 107 -7.55 1.31 1.46
C ILE A 107 -8.35 0.04 1.29
N ASP A 108 -9.44 0.12 0.56
CA ASP A 108 -10.25 -1.04 0.21
C ASP A 108 -9.65 -1.72 -1.01
N ILE A 109 -9.38 -3.01 -0.91
CA ILE A 109 -8.67 -3.76 -1.93
C ILE A 109 -9.58 -4.01 -3.13
N ILE A 110 -9.12 -3.62 -4.30
CA ILE A 110 -9.80 -3.89 -5.58
C ILE A 110 -9.23 -5.15 -6.22
N ASP A 111 -7.91 -5.32 -6.15
CA ASP A 111 -7.23 -6.47 -6.73
C ASP A 111 -5.84 -6.64 -6.13
N ILE A 112 -5.43 -7.87 -5.97
CA ILE A 112 -4.08 -8.21 -5.51
C ILE A 112 -3.40 -9.01 -6.61
N LYS A 113 -2.19 -8.58 -6.95
CA LYS A 113 -1.37 -9.22 -7.95
C LYS A 113 -0.11 -9.78 -7.28
N CYS A 114 0.16 -11.06 -7.50
CA CYS A 114 1.39 -11.67 -7.03
C CYS A 114 2.48 -11.44 -8.08
N ASP A 115 3.52 -10.73 -7.70
CA ASP A 115 4.60 -10.31 -8.59
C ASP A 115 5.86 -11.17 -8.43
N ARG A 116 5.75 -12.34 -7.81
CA ARG A 116 6.90 -13.23 -7.63
C ARG A 116 7.55 -13.53 -8.96
N SER A 117 8.86 -13.43 -8.98
CA SER A 117 9.64 -13.66 -10.20
C SER A 117 10.52 -14.89 -10.03
N ILE A 118 10.95 -15.42 -11.17
CA ILE A 118 11.98 -16.44 -11.18
C ILE A 118 13.29 -15.77 -10.77
N LEU A 119 13.93 -16.29 -9.73
CA LEU A 119 15.21 -15.75 -9.24
C LEU A 119 16.31 -16.20 -10.18
N SER A 120 16.76 -15.30 -11.04
CA SER A 120 17.86 -15.56 -11.97
C SER A 120 18.80 -14.37 -12.02
N LYS A 121 20.01 -14.63 -12.48
CA LYS A 121 20.99 -13.57 -12.65
C LYS A 121 20.72 -12.82 -13.96
N VAL A 122 20.99 -11.53 -13.93
CA VAL A 122 21.03 -10.73 -15.15
C VAL A 122 22.41 -10.88 -15.76
N GLU A 123 22.45 -11.36 -16.98
CA GLU A 123 23.69 -11.54 -17.72
C GLU A 123 24.02 -10.32 -18.57
#